data_e74935462a2ae27fa1312d4c620284e7
#
_entry.id   e74935462a2ae27fa1312d4c620284e7
#
_cell.length_a   1.000
_cell.length_b   1.000
_cell.length_c   1.000
_cell.angle_alpha   90.00
_cell.angle_beta   90.00
_cell.angle_gamma   90.00
#
_symmetry.space_group_name_H-M   'P 1'
#
loop_
_entity.id
_entity.type
_entity.pdbx_description
1 polymer ?
#
loop_
_entity_poly.entity_id
_entity_poly.type
_entity_poly.pdbx_seq_one_letter_code
_entity_poly.pdbx_strand_id
1 'polypeptide(L)'
;RARAKSTAIIETRFWMGDLSIHMFDAGGQRSERKKWIHCFESVTSILFCTALSEYDQVLEEERRVKRMRESLYLFESVINSRWSLRTSVILFLNKIDVFKRKLPKIPLGRYFPEYAAGNDLQKAAKYILWKFMQENRAKLTVYPQCVPLSPFSCYRNTWV
;
A
#
# COMPACT_ATOMS: atom_id res chain seq x y z
N ARG A 1 -12.61 15.95 1.25
CA ARG A 1 -13.66 15.11 1.85
C ARG A 1 -12.96 14.12 2.78
N ALA A 2 -13.26 14.17 4.08
CA ALA A 2 -12.80 13.14 5.01
C ALA A 2 -13.54 11.83 4.66
N ARG A 3 -12.78 10.73 4.46
CA ARG A 3 -13.37 9.40 4.25
C ARG A 3 -13.98 8.96 5.59
N ALA A 4 -15.25 8.57 5.58
CA ALA A 4 -15.87 7.95 6.76
C ALA A 4 -15.15 6.63 7.08
N LYS A 5 -14.97 6.33 8.37
CA LYS A 5 -14.35 5.08 8.82
C LYS A 5 -15.32 3.93 8.49
N SER A 6 -14.87 3.00 7.64
CA SER A 6 -15.64 1.79 7.34
C SER A 6 -15.39 0.76 8.45
N THR A 7 -16.44 0.25 9.05
CA THR A 7 -16.40 -0.79 10.11
C THR A 7 -16.86 -2.16 9.60
N ALA A 8 -17.29 -2.26 8.35
CA ALA A 8 -17.78 -3.47 7.73
C ALA A 8 -16.97 -3.83 6.48
N ILE A 9 -16.93 -5.10 6.12
CA ILE A 9 -16.46 -5.55 4.81
C ILE A 9 -17.59 -5.26 3.83
N ILE A 10 -17.26 -4.48 2.78
CA ILE A 10 -18.20 -4.10 1.72
C ILE A 10 -17.83 -4.90 0.47
N GLU A 11 -18.77 -5.71 -0.02
CA GLU A 11 -18.63 -6.38 -1.30
C GLU A 11 -19.19 -5.50 -2.41
N THR A 12 -18.41 -5.30 -3.47
CA THR A 12 -18.83 -4.63 -4.70
C THR A 12 -18.60 -5.55 -5.87
N ARG A 13 -19.62 -5.75 -6.71
CA ARG A 13 -19.54 -6.55 -7.93
C ARG A 13 -19.66 -5.66 -9.14
N PHE A 14 -18.80 -5.87 -10.13
CA PHE A 14 -18.85 -5.17 -11.39
C PHE A 14 -18.29 -6.02 -12.54
N TRP A 15 -18.65 -5.66 -13.76
CA TRP A 15 -18.16 -6.32 -14.96
C TRP A 15 -17.04 -5.51 -15.61
N MET A 16 -16.01 -6.19 -16.06
CA MET A 16 -14.94 -5.63 -16.86
C MET A 16 -14.75 -6.51 -18.10
N GLY A 17 -15.37 -6.12 -19.20
CA GLY A 17 -15.56 -7.02 -20.35
C GLY A 17 -16.37 -8.25 -19.94
N ASP A 18 -15.85 -9.44 -20.22
CA ASP A 18 -16.49 -10.72 -19.86
C ASP A 18 -16.17 -11.20 -18.43
N LEU A 19 -15.36 -10.43 -17.68
CA LEU A 19 -14.97 -10.78 -16.33
C LEU A 19 -15.92 -10.19 -15.29
N SER A 20 -16.49 -11.04 -14.44
CA SER A 20 -17.18 -10.61 -13.22
C SER A 20 -16.18 -10.45 -12.09
N ILE A 21 -16.01 -9.22 -11.61
CA ILE A 21 -15.09 -8.87 -10.54
C ILE A 21 -15.86 -8.68 -9.25
N HIS A 22 -15.47 -9.42 -8.22
CA HIS A 22 -15.95 -9.29 -6.86
C HIS A 22 -14.86 -8.64 -6.00
N MET A 23 -15.09 -7.42 -5.58
CA MET A 23 -14.13 -6.66 -4.78
C MET A 23 -14.64 -6.52 -3.34
N PHE A 24 -13.80 -6.92 -2.38
CA PHE A 24 -14.05 -6.75 -0.95
C PHE A 24 -13.23 -5.57 -0.42
N ASP A 25 -13.90 -4.48 -0.05
CA ASP A 25 -13.26 -3.34 0.65
C ASP A 25 -13.32 -3.60 2.16
N ALA A 26 -12.16 -3.84 2.75
CA ALA A 26 -12.04 -4.14 4.18
C ALA A 26 -11.48 -2.93 4.93
N GLY A 27 -12.02 -2.66 6.12
CA GLY A 27 -11.54 -1.57 6.97
C GLY A 27 -10.06 -1.78 7.37
N GLY A 28 -9.24 -0.72 7.26
CA GLY A 28 -7.80 -0.76 7.51
C GLY A 28 -7.39 -0.61 8.98
N GLN A 29 -8.33 -0.28 9.89
CA GLN A 29 -8.01 -0.13 11.31
C GLN A 29 -7.59 -1.45 11.96
N ARG A 30 -6.72 -1.38 12.97
CA ARG A 30 -6.21 -2.57 13.67
C ARG A 30 -7.32 -3.47 14.20
N SER A 31 -8.40 -2.89 14.74
CA SER A 31 -9.57 -3.60 15.23
C SER A 31 -10.31 -4.39 14.15
N GLU A 32 -10.28 -3.91 12.89
CA GLU A 32 -11.00 -4.50 11.76
C GLU A 32 -10.22 -5.65 11.08
N ARG A 33 -8.92 -5.70 11.26
CA ARG A 33 -8.02 -6.68 10.58
C ARG A 33 -8.35 -8.13 10.90
N LYS A 34 -8.90 -8.40 12.07
CA LYS A 34 -9.35 -9.76 12.45
C LYS A 34 -10.41 -10.32 11.51
N LYS A 35 -11.18 -9.46 10.85
CA LYS A 35 -12.23 -9.86 9.90
C LYS A 35 -11.69 -10.26 8.54
N TRP A 36 -10.45 -9.88 8.20
CA TRP A 36 -9.86 -10.13 6.88
C TRP A 36 -9.63 -11.60 6.58
N ILE A 37 -9.40 -12.41 7.61
CA ILE A 37 -9.10 -13.84 7.49
C ILE A 37 -10.19 -14.57 6.72
N HIS A 38 -11.45 -14.16 6.88
CA HIS A 38 -12.59 -14.76 6.20
C HIS A 38 -12.65 -14.43 4.70
N CYS A 39 -11.96 -13.38 4.26
CA CYS A 39 -11.91 -12.99 2.86
C CYS A 39 -10.73 -13.63 2.12
N PHE A 40 -9.60 -13.86 2.81
CA PHE A 40 -8.35 -14.27 2.16
C PHE A 40 -8.37 -15.68 1.58
N GLU A 41 -9.19 -16.58 2.09
CA GLU A 41 -9.26 -17.99 1.63
C GLU A 41 -9.77 -18.15 0.19
N SER A 42 -10.52 -17.16 -0.32
CA SER A 42 -11.23 -17.26 -1.59
C SER A 42 -10.87 -16.17 -2.61
N VAL A 43 -9.88 -15.32 -2.31
CA VAL A 43 -9.52 -14.23 -3.23
C VAL A 43 -8.40 -14.62 -4.19
N THR A 44 -8.55 -14.21 -5.44
CA THR A 44 -7.54 -14.40 -6.50
C THR A 44 -6.36 -13.45 -6.34
N SER A 45 -6.63 -12.20 -5.88
CA SER A 45 -5.62 -11.16 -5.74
C SER A 45 -5.91 -10.27 -4.55
N ILE A 46 -4.85 -9.76 -3.91
CA ILE A 46 -4.94 -8.77 -2.85
C ILE A 46 -4.48 -7.43 -3.41
N LEU A 47 -5.33 -6.40 -3.28
CA LEU A 47 -4.98 -5.02 -3.59
C LEU A 47 -4.46 -4.35 -2.31
N PHE A 48 -3.15 -4.19 -2.19
CA PHE A 48 -2.54 -3.52 -1.05
C PHE A 48 -2.22 -2.07 -1.40
N CYS A 49 -2.88 -1.13 -0.71
CA CYS A 49 -2.73 0.30 -0.97
C CYS A 49 -1.93 0.97 0.15
N THR A 50 -0.83 1.63 -0.21
CA THR A 50 -0.03 2.47 0.69
C THR A 50 0.19 3.85 0.12
N ALA A 51 0.14 4.89 0.95
CA ALA A 51 0.38 6.26 0.52
C ALA A 51 1.84 6.64 0.74
N LEU A 52 2.61 6.81 -0.34
CA LEU A 52 4.03 7.23 -0.27
C LEU A 52 4.21 8.52 0.52
N SER A 53 3.25 9.46 0.41
CA SER A 53 3.32 10.78 1.08
C SER A 53 3.16 10.72 2.59
N GLU A 54 2.90 9.53 3.18
CA GLU A 54 2.66 9.38 4.63
C GLU A 54 3.91 8.90 5.41
N TYR A 55 5.08 8.92 4.76
CA TYR A 55 6.35 8.46 5.36
C TYR A 55 6.78 9.23 6.63
N ASP A 56 6.36 10.48 6.77
CA ASP A 56 6.64 11.36 7.92
C ASP A 56 5.50 11.42 8.94
N GLN A 57 4.35 10.81 8.64
CA GLN A 57 3.16 10.87 9.48
C GLN A 57 3.13 9.78 10.55
N VAL A 58 2.36 10.05 11.58
CA VAL A 58 2.04 9.09 12.66
C VAL A 58 0.62 8.59 12.54
N LEU A 59 0.32 7.44 13.14
CA LEU A 59 -1.04 6.93 13.24
C LEU A 59 -1.91 7.84 14.12
N GLU A 60 -3.17 7.99 13.74
CA GLU A 60 -4.16 8.69 14.58
C GLU A 60 -4.46 7.90 15.85
N GLU A 61 -4.50 6.57 15.74
CA GLU A 61 -4.78 5.64 16.83
C GLU A 61 -3.62 5.56 17.83
N GLU A 62 -2.38 5.73 17.35
CA GLU A 62 -1.18 5.63 18.17
C GLU A 62 -0.07 6.56 17.64
N ARG A 63 0.06 7.75 18.24
CA ARG A 63 0.98 8.80 17.80
C ARG A 63 2.47 8.43 17.87
N ARG A 64 2.83 7.34 18.56
CA ARG A 64 4.21 6.84 18.61
C ARG A 64 4.58 6.01 17.39
N VAL A 65 3.61 5.52 16.63
CA VAL A 65 3.82 4.66 15.47
C VAL A 65 3.78 5.46 14.18
N LYS A 66 4.79 5.29 13.35
CA LYS A 66 4.87 5.91 12.02
C LYS A 66 3.96 5.15 11.04
N ARG A 67 3.15 5.88 10.26
CA ARG A 67 2.22 5.30 9.28
C ARG A 67 2.91 4.38 8.27
N MET A 68 4.06 4.77 7.75
CA MET A 68 4.78 3.93 6.79
C MET A 68 5.33 2.65 7.43
N ARG A 69 5.80 2.71 8.68
CA ARG A 69 6.22 1.50 9.42
C ARG A 69 5.05 0.55 9.66
N GLU A 70 3.91 1.09 10.04
CA GLU A 70 2.70 0.29 10.22
C GLU A 70 2.26 -0.35 8.89
N SER A 71 2.37 0.39 7.78
CA SER A 71 2.07 -0.14 6.45
C SER A 71 3.00 -1.30 6.06
N LEU A 72 4.30 -1.19 6.34
CA LEU A 72 5.28 -2.27 6.13
C LEU A 72 4.96 -3.49 6.99
N TYR A 73 4.70 -3.31 8.28
CA TYR A 73 4.32 -4.38 9.19
C TYR A 73 3.03 -5.08 8.76
N LEU A 74 2.05 -4.30 8.32
CA LEU A 74 0.79 -4.84 7.82
C LEU A 74 1.00 -5.66 6.54
N PHE A 75 1.81 -5.13 5.60
CA PHE A 75 2.16 -5.83 4.38
C PHE A 75 2.86 -7.16 4.69
N GLU A 76 3.85 -7.14 5.58
CA GLU A 76 4.56 -8.33 6.06
C GLU A 76 3.57 -9.39 6.58
N SER A 77 2.64 -8.99 7.45
CA SER A 77 1.67 -9.90 8.06
C SER A 77 0.69 -10.49 7.04
N VAL A 78 0.31 -9.72 6.02
CA VAL A 78 -0.59 -10.17 4.95
C VAL A 78 0.13 -11.11 3.99
N ILE A 79 1.28 -10.68 3.45
CA ILE A 79 1.97 -11.41 2.38
C ILE A 79 2.57 -12.73 2.84
N ASN A 80 2.95 -12.84 4.13
CA ASN A 80 3.49 -14.06 4.71
C ASN A 80 2.41 -14.90 5.43
N SER A 81 1.14 -14.53 5.31
CA SER A 81 0.05 -15.30 5.87
C SER A 81 -0.13 -16.63 5.13
N ARG A 82 -0.40 -17.70 5.85
CA ARG A 82 -0.73 -19.01 5.25
C ARG A 82 -1.90 -18.97 4.25
N TRP A 83 -2.79 -17.99 4.40
CA TRP A 83 -3.97 -17.80 3.55
C TRP A 83 -3.64 -17.12 2.22
N SER A 84 -2.48 -16.46 2.11
CA SER A 84 -2.05 -15.72 0.91
C SER A 84 -1.16 -16.55 -0.01
N LEU A 85 -0.80 -17.78 0.33
CA LEU A 85 0.21 -18.58 -0.40
C LEU A 85 -0.09 -18.84 -1.89
N ARG A 86 -1.33 -18.70 -2.32
CA ARG A 86 -1.77 -18.89 -3.71
C ARG A 86 -2.31 -17.60 -4.33
N THR A 87 -2.10 -16.48 -3.68
CA THR A 87 -2.70 -15.19 -4.05
C THR A 87 -1.63 -14.28 -4.61
N SER A 88 -1.90 -13.59 -5.71
CA SER A 88 -1.03 -12.52 -6.19
C SER A 88 -1.33 -11.22 -5.44
N VAL A 89 -0.33 -10.34 -5.34
CA VAL A 89 -0.48 -9.06 -4.65
C VAL A 89 -0.23 -7.92 -5.62
N ILE A 90 -1.17 -6.99 -5.73
CA ILE A 90 -0.98 -5.73 -6.45
C ILE A 90 -0.70 -4.66 -5.41
N LEU A 91 0.52 -4.14 -5.40
CA LEU A 91 0.97 -3.12 -4.45
C LEU A 91 0.80 -1.72 -5.08
N PHE A 92 -0.22 -0.99 -4.64
CA PHE A 92 -0.41 0.40 -5.04
C PHE A 92 0.39 1.36 -4.15
N LEU A 93 1.43 1.97 -4.73
CA LEU A 93 2.19 3.07 -4.15
C LEU A 93 1.48 4.38 -4.52
N ASN A 94 0.50 4.76 -3.71
CA ASN A 94 -0.43 5.85 -3.99
C ASN A 94 0.12 7.23 -3.57
N LYS A 95 -0.51 8.29 -4.08
CA LYS A 95 -0.21 9.71 -3.79
C LYS A 95 1.23 10.11 -4.17
N ILE A 96 1.75 9.58 -5.30
CA ILE A 96 3.11 9.88 -5.76
C ILE A 96 3.30 11.36 -6.09
N ASP A 97 2.27 12.04 -6.56
CA ASP A 97 2.23 13.48 -6.81
C ASP A 97 2.41 14.32 -5.53
N VAL A 98 1.77 13.90 -4.45
CA VAL A 98 1.95 14.53 -3.12
C VAL A 98 3.32 14.22 -2.57
N PHE A 99 3.80 13.00 -2.73
CA PHE A 99 5.14 12.57 -2.33
C PHE A 99 6.22 13.42 -3.03
N LYS A 100 6.12 13.62 -4.34
CA LYS A 100 7.01 14.48 -5.14
C LYS A 100 7.11 15.91 -4.58
N ARG A 101 5.96 16.51 -4.24
CA ARG A 101 5.91 17.88 -3.69
C ARG A 101 6.49 17.98 -2.27
N LYS A 102 6.46 16.87 -1.55
CA LYS A 102 6.85 16.80 -0.14
C LYS A 102 8.35 16.53 0.06
N LEU A 103 8.95 15.68 -0.78
CA LEU A 103 10.35 15.28 -0.68
C LEU A 103 11.35 16.44 -0.52
N PRO A 104 11.27 17.56 -1.30
CA PRO A 104 12.20 18.66 -1.13
C PRO A 104 12.08 19.38 0.21
N LYS A 105 10.89 19.38 0.81
CA LYS A 105 10.60 20.07 2.08
C LYS A 105 10.91 19.20 3.29
N ILE A 106 10.69 17.92 3.16
CA ILE A 106 10.83 16.92 4.23
C ILE A 106 11.61 15.74 3.65
N PRO A 107 12.95 15.73 3.76
CA PRO A 107 13.78 14.68 3.18
C PRO A 107 13.44 13.29 3.74
N LEU A 108 13.36 12.28 2.85
CA LEU A 108 13.07 10.88 3.22
C LEU A 108 14.08 10.32 4.22
N GLY A 109 15.37 10.67 4.09
CA GLY A 109 16.44 10.22 4.99
C GLY A 109 16.25 10.58 6.46
N ARG A 110 15.42 11.61 6.76
CA ARG A 110 15.07 11.95 8.14
C ARG A 110 14.27 10.84 8.83
N TYR A 111 13.52 10.05 8.07
CA TYR A 111 12.64 8.98 8.56
C TYR A 111 13.18 7.58 8.27
N PHE A 112 14.05 7.50 7.27
CA PHE A 112 14.77 6.30 6.85
C PHE A 112 16.25 6.64 6.75
N PRO A 113 17.02 6.53 7.86
CA PRO A 113 18.44 6.93 7.89
C PRO A 113 19.32 6.17 6.89
N GLU A 114 18.91 4.98 6.46
CA GLU A 114 19.60 4.17 5.46
C GLU A 114 19.50 4.75 4.04
N TYR A 115 18.53 5.68 3.82
CA TYR A 115 18.31 6.31 2.53
C TYR A 115 19.19 7.54 2.37
N ALA A 116 20.20 7.48 1.49
CA ALA A 116 21.17 8.56 1.25
C ALA A 116 21.05 9.22 -0.13
N ALA A 117 20.05 8.86 -0.96
CA ALA A 117 19.98 9.31 -2.36
C ALA A 117 19.30 10.68 -2.56
N GLY A 118 19.14 11.48 -1.49
CA GLY A 118 18.61 12.85 -1.56
C GLY A 118 17.12 12.93 -1.91
N ASN A 119 16.74 13.98 -2.66
CA ASN A 119 15.33 14.27 -2.96
C ASN A 119 14.88 13.77 -4.34
N ASP A 120 15.59 12.82 -4.92
CA ASP A 120 15.20 12.19 -6.18
C ASP A 120 13.94 11.33 -5.99
N LEU A 121 12.87 11.69 -6.73
CA LEU A 121 11.58 11.02 -6.63
C LEU A 121 11.66 9.53 -6.98
N GLN A 122 12.37 9.20 -8.06
CA GLN A 122 12.44 7.82 -8.54
C GLN A 122 13.22 6.95 -7.57
N LYS A 123 14.36 7.45 -7.09
CA LYS A 123 15.19 6.74 -6.11
C LYS A 123 14.45 6.56 -4.79
N ALA A 124 13.72 7.59 -4.33
CA ALA A 124 12.93 7.53 -3.11
C ALA A 124 11.77 6.54 -3.21
N ALA A 125 11.03 6.55 -4.33
CA ALA A 125 9.94 5.59 -4.56
C ALA A 125 10.46 4.15 -4.70
N LYS A 126 11.56 3.94 -5.44
CA LYS A 126 12.24 2.63 -5.55
C LYS A 126 12.73 2.13 -4.19
N TYR A 127 13.26 3.02 -3.35
CA TYR A 127 13.69 2.65 -2.00
C TYR A 127 12.53 2.16 -1.13
N ILE A 128 11.39 2.89 -1.15
CA ILE A 128 10.21 2.44 -0.40
C ILE A 128 9.68 1.12 -0.97
N LEU A 129 9.60 0.97 -2.30
CA LEU A 129 9.24 -0.30 -2.93
C LEU A 129 10.17 -1.43 -2.47
N TRP A 130 11.48 -1.19 -2.48
CA TRP A 130 12.46 -2.17 -2.01
C TRP A 130 12.20 -2.59 -0.56
N LYS A 131 11.85 -1.63 0.34
CA LYS A 131 11.46 -1.96 1.73
C LYS A 131 10.26 -2.92 1.78
N PHE A 132 9.22 -2.69 0.96
CA PHE A 132 8.08 -3.61 0.87
C PHE A 132 8.50 -4.99 0.35
N MET A 133 9.36 -5.03 -0.67
CA MET A 133 9.82 -6.31 -1.24
C MET A 133 10.69 -7.12 -0.28
N GLN A 134 11.43 -6.48 0.65
CA GLN A 134 12.18 -7.17 1.70
C GLN A 134 11.25 -7.95 2.67
N GLU A 135 10.02 -7.47 2.87
CA GLU A 135 9.05 -8.15 3.72
C GLU A 135 8.42 -9.39 3.06
N ASN A 136 8.61 -9.59 1.75
CA ASN A 136 8.05 -10.72 1.00
C ASN A 136 8.90 -12.00 1.16
N ARG A 137 8.88 -12.57 2.35
CA ARG A 137 9.60 -13.83 2.65
C ARG A 137 8.96 -15.04 2.00
N ALA A 138 7.65 -15.00 1.79
CA ALA A 138 6.90 -16.06 1.11
C ALA A 138 7.15 -16.11 -0.41
N LYS A 139 7.89 -15.12 -0.97
CA LYS A 139 8.21 -15.01 -2.40
C LYS A 139 6.98 -15.02 -3.30
N LEU A 140 5.88 -14.43 -2.84
CA LEU A 140 4.67 -14.27 -3.65
C LEU A 140 4.94 -13.31 -4.81
N THR A 141 4.16 -13.48 -5.89
CA THR A 141 4.20 -12.54 -7.00
C THR A 141 3.57 -11.22 -6.59
N VAL A 142 4.36 -10.14 -6.63
CA VAL A 142 3.94 -8.78 -6.32
C VAL A 142 4.03 -7.92 -7.58
N TYR A 143 2.94 -7.23 -7.91
CA TYR A 143 2.84 -6.28 -9.02
C TYR A 143 2.78 -4.85 -8.49
N PRO A 144 3.92 -4.11 -8.46
CA PRO A 144 3.93 -2.74 -7.96
C PRO A 144 3.36 -1.77 -8.99
N GLN A 145 2.53 -0.84 -8.52
CA GLN A 145 1.92 0.22 -9.33
C GLN A 145 2.04 1.57 -8.62
N CYS A 146 2.54 2.60 -9.31
CA CYS A 146 2.57 3.97 -8.78
C CYS A 146 1.34 4.73 -9.25
N VAL A 147 0.54 5.25 -8.31
CA VAL A 147 -0.72 5.93 -8.61
C VAL A 147 -0.70 7.35 -8.06
N PRO A 148 -1.03 8.37 -8.88
CA PRO A 148 -1.23 9.73 -8.39
C PRO A 148 -2.59 9.88 -7.69
N LEU A 149 -2.71 10.86 -6.79
CA LEU A 149 -3.98 11.23 -6.17
C LEU A 149 -4.94 11.88 -7.16
N SER A 150 -4.39 12.65 -8.13
CA SER A 150 -5.16 13.33 -9.16
C SER A 150 -5.30 12.47 -10.40
N PRO A 151 -6.51 12.25 -10.92
CA PRO A 151 -6.75 11.50 -12.16
C PRO A 151 -6.13 12.17 -13.40
N PHE A 152 -5.79 13.46 -13.32
CA PHE A 152 -5.15 14.22 -14.40
C PHE A 152 -3.62 14.05 -14.45
N SER A 153 -3.01 13.40 -13.48
CA SER A 153 -1.57 13.15 -13.43
C SER A 153 -1.28 11.69 -13.77
N CYS A 154 -1.55 11.32 -15.02
CA CYS A 154 -1.23 9.97 -15.51
C CYS A 154 0.28 9.87 -15.76
N TYR A 155 1.06 9.51 -14.74
CA TYR A 155 2.41 9.05 -14.95
C TYR A 155 2.35 7.60 -15.41
N ARG A 156 2.51 7.38 -16.73
CA ARG A 156 2.84 6.04 -17.25
C ARG A 156 4.24 5.67 -16.75
N ASN A 157 4.34 5.13 -15.58
CA ASN A 157 5.57 4.52 -15.09
C ASN A 157 5.23 3.10 -14.66
N THR A 158 5.17 2.21 -15.64
CA THR A 158 5.39 0.80 -15.45
C THR A 158 6.86 0.65 -15.04
N TRP A 159 7.10 0.26 -13.80
CA TRP A 159 8.41 -0.19 -13.38
C TRP A 159 8.57 -1.65 -13.87
N VAL A 160 9.26 -1.85 -14.98
CA VAL A 160 9.80 -3.15 -15.37
C VAL A 160 11.16 -3.31 -14.73
#